data_739773fe02d0cd15a0716cdb7a31ed67
#
_entry.id   739773fe02d0cd15a0716cdb7a31ed67
#
_cell.length_a   1.000
_cell.length_b   1.000
_cell.length_c   1.000
_cell.angle_alpha   90.00
_cell.angle_beta   90.00
_cell.angle_gamma   90.00
#
_symmetry.space_group_name_H-M   'P 1'
#
loop_
_entity.id
_entity.type
_entity.pdbx_description
1 polymer ?
#
loop_
_entity_poly.entity_id
_entity_poly.type
_entity_poly.pdbx_seq_one_letter_code
_entity_poly.pdbx_strand_id
1 'polypeptide(L)'
;MDDASLLAVAIGEARLGLAEGGIPIGAALFDARGNLLGKGRNRRVQDEDPSAHGETDAFRKAGRQRSYRETTMATTLAPCWYCSGLIRQFGIGRVIVGESVNFSGGIEWLRENGVEVVDLASPECIERLGSWIADHTGLWAEDIGR
;
A
#
# COMPACT_ATOMS: atom_id res chain seq x y z
N MET A 1 -0.39 3.83 -18.68
CA MET A 1 -1.48 3.44 -17.79
C MET A 1 -1.79 4.57 -16.83
N ASP A 2 -3.07 4.89 -16.62
CA ASP A 2 -3.45 5.97 -15.71
C ASP A 2 -3.40 5.52 -14.24
N ASP A 3 -3.53 6.48 -13.33
CA ASP A 3 -3.42 6.21 -11.90
C ASP A 3 -4.49 5.25 -11.40
N ALA A 4 -5.71 5.37 -11.90
CA ALA A 4 -6.80 4.48 -11.52
C ALA A 4 -6.51 3.03 -11.93
N SER A 5 -5.91 2.82 -13.09
CA SER A 5 -5.53 1.49 -13.58
C SER A 5 -4.42 0.88 -12.74
N LEU A 6 -3.44 1.68 -12.32
CA LEU A 6 -2.38 1.22 -11.44
C LEU A 6 -2.96 0.85 -10.05
N LEU A 7 -3.83 1.69 -9.52
CA LEU A 7 -4.49 1.41 -8.24
C LEU A 7 -5.35 0.14 -8.31
N ALA A 8 -5.99 -0.13 -9.45
CA ALA A 8 -6.82 -1.32 -9.60
C ALA A 8 -6.06 -2.61 -9.32
N VAL A 9 -4.78 -2.67 -9.64
CA VAL A 9 -3.93 -3.84 -9.34
C VAL A 9 -3.78 -4.01 -7.82
N ALA A 10 -3.52 -2.92 -7.11
CA ALA A 10 -3.44 -2.94 -5.64
C ALA A 10 -4.78 -3.33 -5.01
N ILE A 11 -5.90 -2.83 -5.56
CA ILE A 11 -7.25 -3.18 -5.10
C ILE A 11 -7.49 -4.69 -5.26
N GLY A 12 -7.05 -5.28 -6.36
CA GLY A 12 -7.14 -6.73 -6.57
C GLY A 12 -6.45 -7.51 -5.45
N GLU A 13 -5.28 -7.05 -5.01
CA GLU A 13 -4.56 -7.68 -3.90
C GLU A 13 -5.30 -7.48 -2.57
N ALA A 14 -5.90 -6.32 -2.34
CA ALA A 14 -6.71 -6.09 -1.14
C ALA A 14 -7.92 -7.03 -1.08
N ARG A 15 -8.58 -7.25 -2.21
CA ARG A 15 -9.71 -8.18 -2.30
C ARG A 15 -9.29 -9.62 -1.98
N LEU A 16 -8.14 -10.05 -2.51
CA LEU A 16 -7.59 -11.37 -2.23
C LEU A 16 -7.26 -11.53 -0.75
N GLY A 17 -6.65 -10.50 -0.14
CA GLY A 17 -6.35 -10.51 1.29
C GLY A 17 -7.61 -10.66 2.14
N LEU A 18 -8.67 -9.95 1.79
CA LEU A 18 -9.95 -10.06 2.48
C LEU A 18 -10.54 -11.47 2.34
N ALA A 19 -10.48 -12.06 1.15
CA ALA A 19 -10.98 -13.40 0.89
C ALA A 19 -10.20 -14.46 1.67
N GLU A 20 -8.95 -14.19 2.00
CA GLU A 20 -8.10 -15.08 2.82
C GLU A 20 -8.30 -14.90 4.33
N GLY A 21 -9.15 -13.98 4.73
CA GLY A 21 -9.35 -13.65 6.14
C GLY A 21 -8.35 -12.65 6.71
N GLY A 22 -7.58 -12.01 5.85
CA GLY A 22 -6.58 -11.01 6.24
C GLY A 22 -7.09 -9.58 6.15
N ILE A 23 -6.20 -8.65 6.45
CA ILE A 23 -6.45 -7.20 6.39
C ILE A 23 -6.54 -6.78 4.93
N PRO A 24 -7.63 -6.11 4.49
CA PRO A 24 -7.83 -5.78 3.08
C PRO A 24 -7.00 -4.57 2.62
N ILE A 25 -5.69 -4.72 2.62
CA ILE A 25 -4.74 -3.72 2.12
C ILE A 25 -3.85 -4.40 1.08
N GLY A 26 -3.74 -3.79 -0.09
CA GLY A 26 -2.92 -4.29 -1.18
C GLY A 26 -2.04 -3.19 -1.77
N ALA A 27 -1.00 -3.61 -2.45
CA ALA A 27 -0.06 -2.70 -3.09
C ALA A 27 0.54 -3.33 -4.35
N ALA A 28 1.10 -2.47 -5.21
CA ALA A 28 1.79 -2.90 -6.42
C ALA A 28 2.86 -1.89 -6.78
N LEU A 29 3.98 -2.37 -7.28
CA LEU A 29 5.10 -1.52 -7.72
C LEU A 29 5.22 -1.64 -9.24
N PHE A 30 5.34 -0.48 -9.91
CA PHE A 30 5.42 -0.36 -11.37
C PHE A 30 6.67 0.38 -11.78
N ASP A 31 7.19 0.06 -12.98
CA ASP A 31 8.29 0.82 -13.56
C ASP A 31 7.79 2.12 -14.22
N ALA A 32 8.70 2.88 -14.83
CA ALA A 32 8.39 4.16 -15.49
C ALA A 32 7.40 4.02 -16.65
N ARG A 33 7.27 2.83 -17.22
CA ARG A 33 6.36 2.55 -18.35
C ARG A 33 5.00 2.01 -17.89
N GLY A 34 4.82 1.83 -16.59
CA GLY A 34 3.60 1.23 -16.04
C GLY A 34 3.61 -0.30 -16.06
N ASN A 35 4.74 -0.93 -16.29
CA ASN A 35 4.86 -2.39 -16.21
C ASN A 35 4.91 -2.81 -14.75
N LEU A 36 4.15 -3.85 -14.42
CA LEU A 36 4.12 -4.40 -13.06
C LEU A 36 5.44 -5.08 -12.72
N LEU A 37 6.08 -4.64 -11.65
CA LEU A 37 7.30 -5.26 -11.11
C LEU A 37 6.98 -6.28 -10.02
N GLY A 38 6.01 -5.96 -9.16
CA GLY A 38 5.57 -6.85 -8.10
C GLY A 38 4.31 -6.34 -7.44
N LYS A 39 3.50 -7.24 -6.91
CA LYS A 39 2.29 -6.88 -6.18
C LYS A 39 2.20 -7.74 -4.92
N GLY A 40 1.52 -7.21 -3.92
CA GLY A 40 1.41 -7.88 -2.65
C GLY A 40 0.25 -7.35 -1.82
N ARG A 41 0.04 -8.00 -0.69
CA ARG A 41 -1.03 -7.66 0.23
C ARG A 41 -0.57 -7.86 1.67
N ASN A 42 -1.26 -7.22 2.60
CA ASN A 42 -0.99 -7.42 4.01
C ASN A 42 -1.19 -8.90 4.34
N ARG A 43 -0.20 -9.49 5.01
CA ARG A 43 -0.18 -10.91 5.35
C ARG A 43 0.02 -11.15 6.84
N ARG A 44 -0.25 -10.14 7.66
CA ARG A 44 -0.13 -10.27 9.12
C ARG A 44 -0.89 -11.50 9.63
N VAL A 45 -2.13 -11.69 9.17
CA VAL A 45 -2.97 -12.79 9.61
C VAL A 45 -2.56 -14.09 8.93
N GLN A 46 -2.41 -14.08 7.61
CA GLN A 46 -2.14 -15.30 6.83
C GLN A 46 -0.80 -15.96 7.23
N ASP A 47 0.24 -15.15 7.41
CA ASP A 47 1.60 -15.62 7.68
C ASP A 47 2.04 -15.38 9.13
N GLU A 48 1.17 -14.80 9.97
CA GLU A 48 1.52 -14.38 11.32
C GLU A 48 2.80 -13.52 11.33
N ASP A 49 2.91 -12.63 10.33
CA ASP A 49 4.09 -11.81 10.12
C ASP A 49 3.73 -10.33 10.24
N PRO A 50 4.18 -9.64 11.31
CA PRO A 50 3.88 -8.23 11.52
C PRO A 50 4.57 -7.31 10.51
N SER A 51 5.58 -7.77 9.81
CA SER A 51 6.32 -6.99 8.83
C SER A 51 5.74 -7.10 7.42
N ALA A 52 4.80 -7.99 7.18
CA ALA A 52 4.21 -8.24 5.86
C ALA A 52 3.05 -7.29 5.60
N HIS A 53 3.36 -6.03 5.31
CA HIS A 53 2.41 -5.04 4.80
C HIS A 53 2.25 -5.20 3.29
N GLY A 54 1.21 -4.62 2.71
CA GLY A 54 1.00 -4.68 1.27
C GLY A 54 2.19 -4.13 0.50
N GLU A 55 2.69 -2.97 0.91
CA GLU A 55 3.82 -2.30 0.27
C GLU A 55 5.11 -3.11 0.38
N THR A 56 5.41 -3.64 1.57
CA THR A 56 6.62 -4.46 1.76
C THR A 56 6.54 -5.78 1.02
N ASP A 57 5.36 -6.38 0.95
CA ASP A 57 5.15 -7.62 0.19
C ASP A 57 5.33 -7.38 -1.32
N ALA A 58 4.77 -6.28 -1.84
CA ALA A 58 4.94 -5.89 -3.23
C ALA A 58 6.41 -5.59 -3.55
N PHE A 59 7.09 -4.85 -2.69
CA PHE A 59 8.50 -4.51 -2.86
C PHE A 59 9.38 -5.75 -2.88
N ARG A 60 9.17 -6.68 -1.95
CA ARG A 60 9.90 -7.94 -1.90
C ARG A 60 9.72 -8.76 -3.19
N LYS A 61 8.48 -8.83 -3.68
CA LYS A 61 8.15 -9.58 -4.90
C LYS A 61 8.67 -8.91 -6.17
N ALA A 62 8.79 -7.59 -6.17
CA ALA A 62 9.39 -6.86 -7.29
C ALA A 62 10.87 -7.22 -7.47
N GLY A 63 11.52 -7.59 -6.39
CA GLY A 63 12.90 -7.98 -6.40
C GLY A 63 13.87 -6.81 -6.59
N ARG A 64 15.11 -7.13 -6.87
CA ARG A 64 16.19 -6.15 -6.96
C ARG A 64 16.12 -5.33 -8.24
N GLN A 65 16.04 -4.00 -8.08
CA GLN A 65 16.14 -3.02 -9.16
C GLN A 65 17.41 -2.18 -8.96
N ARG A 66 18.01 -1.71 -10.03
CA ARG A 66 19.18 -0.81 -9.94
C ARG A 66 18.82 0.51 -9.27
N SER A 67 17.63 1.02 -9.57
CA SER A 67 17.09 2.25 -9.02
C SER A 67 15.58 2.14 -8.95
N TYR A 68 15.00 2.72 -7.91
CA TYR A 68 13.54 2.80 -7.75
C TYR A 68 13.01 4.21 -8.02
N ARG A 69 13.88 5.15 -8.46
CA ARG A 69 13.52 6.57 -8.60
C ARG A 69 12.38 6.83 -9.57
N GLU A 70 12.28 6.04 -10.61
CA GLU A 70 11.23 6.18 -11.62
C GLU A 70 10.07 5.21 -11.42
N THR A 71 10.08 4.50 -10.29
CA THR A 71 9.00 3.57 -9.97
C THR A 71 7.83 4.28 -9.31
N THR A 72 6.66 3.67 -9.42
CA THR A 72 5.43 4.11 -8.76
C THR A 72 4.90 2.98 -7.89
N MET A 73 4.65 3.28 -6.62
CA MET A 73 3.98 2.37 -5.71
C MET A 73 2.50 2.75 -5.65
N ALA A 74 1.61 1.83 -6.00
CA ALA A 74 0.18 1.99 -5.76
C ALA A 74 -0.16 1.22 -4.49
N THR A 75 -0.92 1.83 -3.59
CA THR A 75 -1.33 1.22 -2.33
C THR A 75 -2.76 1.62 -1.99
N THR A 76 -3.56 0.69 -1.48
CA THR A 76 -4.98 0.96 -1.22
C THR A 76 -5.21 1.87 -0.01
N LEU A 77 -4.23 1.96 0.88
CA LEU A 77 -4.26 2.84 2.05
C LEU A 77 -2.99 3.67 2.10
N ALA A 78 -3.08 4.88 2.65
CA ALA A 78 -1.93 5.73 2.94
C ALA A 78 -0.84 4.91 3.65
N PRO A 79 0.43 4.95 3.19
CA PRO A 79 1.48 4.14 3.79
C PRO A 79 1.79 4.56 5.22
N CYS A 80 1.89 3.58 6.12
CA CYS A 80 2.28 3.82 7.51
C CYS A 80 3.74 4.29 7.59
N TRP A 81 4.23 4.60 8.79
CA TRP A 81 5.62 5.07 8.97
C TRP A 81 6.64 4.05 8.47
N TYR A 82 6.40 2.79 8.69
CA TYR A 82 7.26 1.69 8.24
C TYR A 82 7.35 1.68 6.70
N CYS A 83 6.20 1.68 6.01
CA CYS A 83 6.18 1.67 4.55
C CYS A 83 6.62 3.01 3.96
N SER A 84 6.32 4.13 4.61
CA SER A 84 6.82 5.45 4.20
C SER A 84 8.35 5.50 4.29
N GLY A 85 8.92 4.90 5.32
CA GLY A 85 10.36 4.76 5.46
C GLY A 85 10.98 3.98 4.32
N LEU A 86 10.35 2.86 3.91
CA LEU A 86 10.79 2.07 2.76
C LEU A 86 10.76 2.90 1.48
N ILE A 87 9.66 3.60 1.22
CA ILE A 87 9.49 4.43 0.04
C ILE A 87 10.61 5.47 -0.04
N ARG A 88 10.87 6.16 1.05
CA ARG A 88 11.93 7.16 1.10
C ARG A 88 13.31 6.55 1.01
N GLN A 89 13.58 5.49 1.77
CA GLN A 89 14.89 4.85 1.80
C GLN A 89 15.36 4.41 0.42
N PHE A 90 14.47 3.80 -0.35
CA PHE A 90 14.82 3.27 -1.67
C PHE A 90 14.56 4.25 -2.81
N GLY A 91 14.04 5.43 -2.50
CA GLY A 91 13.87 6.49 -3.49
C GLY A 91 12.74 6.25 -4.48
N ILE A 92 11.69 5.54 -4.09
CA ILE A 92 10.50 5.37 -4.92
C ILE A 92 9.94 6.77 -5.19
N GLY A 93 9.80 7.12 -6.48
CA GLY A 93 9.55 8.50 -6.86
C GLY A 93 8.10 8.94 -6.72
N ARG A 94 7.17 8.01 -6.78
CA ARG A 94 5.74 8.35 -6.82
C ARG A 94 4.92 7.31 -6.08
N VAL A 95 3.89 7.77 -5.37
CA VAL A 95 2.95 6.91 -4.66
C VAL A 95 1.53 7.29 -5.04
N ILE A 96 0.74 6.31 -5.46
CA ILE A 96 -0.69 6.45 -5.69
C ILE A 96 -1.39 5.80 -4.51
N VAL A 97 -2.20 6.58 -3.81
CA VAL A 97 -2.89 6.16 -2.59
C VAL A 97 -4.38 5.99 -2.88
N GLY A 98 -4.92 4.86 -2.50
CA GLY A 98 -6.35 4.60 -2.63
C GLY A 98 -7.16 5.51 -1.72
N GLU A 99 -6.76 5.64 -0.46
CA GLU A 99 -7.46 6.51 0.49
C GLU A 99 -6.59 6.84 1.71
N SER A 100 -6.95 7.90 2.40
CA SER A 100 -6.30 8.32 3.64
C SER A 100 -7.30 8.72 4.73
N VAL A 101 -8.57 8.33 4.56
CA VAL A 101 -9.63 8.61 5.53
C VAL A 101 -9.51 7.71 6.76
N ASN A 102 -9.33 6.41 6.53
CA ASN A 102 -9.17 5.44 7.62
C ASN A 102 -7.85 5.56 8.35
N PHE A 103 -6.83 6.06 7.67
CA PHE A 103 -5.50 6.23 8.23
C PHE A 103 -4.69 7.17 7.33
N SER A 104 -4.15 8.25 7.89
CA SER A 104 -3.43 9.26 7.10
C SER A 104 -1.95 8.94 6.86
N GLY A 105 -1.37 8.09 7.70
CA GLY A 105 0.00 7.61 7.51
C GLY A 105 1.04 8.71 7.38
N GLY A 106 2.01 8.49 6.49
CA GLY A 106 3.14 9.37 6.25
C GLY A 106 3.04 10.22 5.00
N ILE A 107 1.84 10.47 4.45
CA ILE A 107 1.67 11.20 3.18
C ILE A 107 2.35 12.56 3.20
N GLU A 108 2.11 13.39 4.22
CA GLU A 108 2.70 14.72 4.28
C GLU A 108 4.21 14.68 4.39
N TRP A 109 4.71 13.77 5.22
CA TRP A 109 6.14 13.58 5.38
C TRP A 109 6.81 13.15 4.07
N LEU A 110 6.17 12.26 3.32
CA LEU A 110 6.66 11.85 2.00
C LEU A 110 6.72 13.03 1.03
N ARG A 111 5.67 13.85 0.99
CA ARG A 111 5.64 15.05 0.14
C ARG A 111 6.74 16.05 0.52
N GLU A 112 6.95 16.27 1.80
CA GLU A 112 8.02 17.14 2.30
C GLU A 112 9.41 16.63 1.91
N ASN A 113 9.53 15.33 1.67
CA ASN A 113 10.79 14.70 1.30
C ASN A 113 10.90 14.35 -0.19
N GLY A 114 10.13 15.03 -1.02
CA GLY A 114 10.27 14.98 -2.47
C GLY A 114 9.56 13.85 -3.18
N VAL A 115 8.72 13.09 -2.48
CA VAL A 115 7.91 12.02 -3.09
C VAL A 115 6.60 12.61 -3.59
N GLU A 116 6.26 12.35 -4.85
CA GLU A 116 4.95 12.73 -5.37
C GLU A 116 3.91 11.76 -4.83
N VAL A 117 2.90 12.28 -4.12
CA VAL A 117 1.83 11.44 -3.57
C VAL A 117 0.49 11.93 -4.11
N VAL A 118 -0.23 11.03 -4.74
CA VAL A 118 -1.58 11.28 -5.29
C VAL A 118 -2.58 10.43 -4.52
N ASP A 119 -3.48 11.06 -3.78
CA ASP A 119 -4.56 10.38 -3.07
C ASP A 119 -5.82 10.43 -3.94
N LEU A 120 -6.27 9.28 -4.41
CA LEU A 120 -7.44 9.18 -5.28
C LEU A 120 -8.76 9.18 -4.52
N ALA A 121 -8.72 9.12 -3.19
CA ALA A 121 -9.91 9.08 -2.33
C ALA A 121 -10.95 8.08 -2.85
N SER A 122 -10.51 6.86 -3.13
CA SER A 122 -11.33 5.81 -3.71
C SER A 122 -12.46 5.38 -2.76
N PRO A 123 -13.73 5.57 -3.12
CA PRO A 123 -14.84 5.11 -2.27
C PRO A 123 -14.78 3.62 -1.98
N GLU A 124 -14.35 2.82 -2.95
CA GLU A 124 -14.21 1.36 -2.77
C GLU A 124 -13.18 1.03 -1.70
N CYS A 125 -12.02 1.70 -1.72
CA CYS A 125 -10.96 1.48 -0.72
C CYS A 125 -11.42 1.93 0.67
N ILE A 126 -12.05 3.10 0.76
CA ILE A 126 -12.54 3.66 2.02
C ILE A 126 -13.55 2.71 2.66
N GLU A 127 -14.52 2.25 1.90
CA GLU A 127 -15.60 1.39 2.39
C GLU A 127 -15.09 0.01 2.79
N ARG A 128 -14.26 -0.62 1.95
CA ARG A 128 -13.75 -1.96 2.24
C ARG A 128 -12.97 -2.00 3.54
N LEU A 129 -12.02 -1.12 3.70
CA LEU A 129 -11.21 -1.10 4.92
C LEU A 129 -12.01 -0.62 6.11
N GLY A 130 -12.83 0.41 5.95
CA GLY A 130 -13.67 0.93 7.03
C GLY A 130 -14.63 -0.11 7.59
N SER A 131 -15.30 -0.87 6.73
CA SER A 131 -16.18 -1.96 7.16
C SER A 131 -15.40 -3.05 7.89
N TRP A 132 -14.24 -3.41 7.38
CA TRP A 132 -13.40 -4.41 8.02
C TRP A 132 -12.94 -3.95 9.40
N ILE A 133 -12.48 -2.70 9.53
CA ILE A 133 -12.03 -2.13 10.82
C ILE A 133 -13.15 -2.19 11.84
N ALA A 134 -14.38 -1.86 11.46
CA ALA A 134 -15.53 -1.86 12.37
C ALA A 134 -15.73 -3.23 13.04
N ASP A 135 -15.43 -4.31 12.33
CA ASP A 135 -15.57 -5.68 12.81
C ASP A 135 -14.28 -6.27 13.42
N HIS A 136 -13.16 -5.55 13.31
CA HIS A 136 -11.83 -6.07 13.70
C HIS A 136 -10.99 -4.99 14.39
N THR A 137 -11.57 -4.25 15.33
CA THR A 137 -10.89 -3.11 15.98
C THR A 137 -9.59 -3.51 16.68
N GLY A 138 -9.55 -4.68 17.30
CA GLY A 138 -8.36 -5.16 17.98
C GLY A 138 -7.21 -5.49 17.03
N LEU A 139 -7.53 -6.20 15.96
CA LEU A 139 -6.52 -6.57 14.95
C LEU A 139 -6.03 -5.33 14.19
N TRP A 140 -6.92 -4.38 13.92
CA TRP A 140 -6.52 -3.11 13.30
C TRP A 140 -5.56 -2.33 14.21
N ALA A 141 -5.89 -2.21 15.49
CA ALA A 141 -5.02 -1.53 16.46
C ALA A 141 -3.65 -2.19 16.52
N GLU A 142 -3.60 -3.52 16.48
CA GLU A 142 -2.34 -4.28 16.44
C GLU A 142 -1.49 -3.93 15.21
N ASP A 143 -2.13 -3.86 14.03
CA ASP A 143 -1.42 -3.60 12.77
C ASP A 143 -0.83 -2.19 12.71
N ILE A 144 -1.46 -1.22 13.34
CA ILE A 144 -0.99 0.19 13.37
C ILE A 144 -0.24 0.55 14.66
N GLY A 145 0.04 -0.42 15.52
CA GLY A 145 0.85 -0.20 16.72
C GLY A 145 0.15 0.55 17.86
N ARG A 146 -1.14 0.30 18.05
CA ARG A 146 -1.95 0.95 19.09
C ARG A 146 -2.59 -0.01 20.06
#